data_4ba566b0fb22aa12a899cd5742b12764
#
_entry.id   4ba566b0fb22aa12a899cd5742b12764
#
_cell.length_a   1.000
_cell.length_b   1.000
_cell.length_c   1.000
_cell.angle_alpha   90.00
_cell.angle_beta   90.00
_cell.angle_gamma   90.00
#
_symmetry.space_group_name_H-M   'P 1'
#
loop_
_entity.id
_entity.type
_entity.pdbx_description
1 polymer ?
#
loop_
_entity_poly.entity_id
_entity_poly.type
_entity_poly.pdbx_seq_one_letter_code
_entity_poly.pdbx_strand_id
1 'polypeptide(L)'
;MTKISGIYAASMSVLNSDLSLNIEKTISHAENLIDQGCHGTAIFGSTGQAQLIPIAEKIKLLNSLSESKYKDKHLIGTGLNSLNETINFMKISFSLNFKKFLIMPPAYYKYRDEDAINFYTKIVDAVPESRIILYNFEKLCGYKFSIECIERLVQKFPNQIIGVKDSSYNLFEKLKLKNFSVMPGSESKLLKGLESGCSGIITATCNVTSQLSRKVYDDFKENKNQSCNQKLVDVRNTFDKYNLISALHTLYSKKNRIYENLLPPLSLLNKVDEKNLVQSLKNLNFETKSQLAA
;
A
#
# COMPACT_ATOMS: atom_id res chain seq x y z
N MET A 1 -1.78 20.48 -9.69
CA MET A 1 -2.18 19.10 -9.34
C MET A 1 -1.04 18.45 -8.59
N THR A 2 -1.25 18.00 -7.37
CA THR A 2 -0.17 17.42 -6.57
C THR A 2 0.02 15.95 -6.93
N LYS A 3 1.03 15.67 -7.74
CA LYS A 3 1.56 14.34 -8.01
C LYS A 3 1.98 13.69 -6.68
N ILE A 4 1.60 12.42 -6.43
CA ILE A 4 2.08 11.69 -5.27
C ILE A 4 3.49 11.22 -5.57
N SER A 5 4.42 11.41 -4.62
CA SER A 5 5.80 10.96 -4.76
C SER A 5 6.37 10.54 -3.41
N GLY A 6 7.34 9.66 -3.43
CA GLY A 6 8.06 9.21 -2.23
C GLY A 6 7.77 7.77 -1.84
N ILE A 7 8.08 7.47 -0.59
CA ILE A 7 7.96 6.13 0.00
C ILE A 7 6.66 6.05 0.79
N TYR A 8 5.79 5.13 0.39
CA TYR A 8 4.51 4.86 1.06
C TYR A 8 4.47 3.43 1.57
N ALA A 9 4.19 3.27 2.86
CA ALA A 9 3.92 1.96 3.41
C ALA A 9 2.46 1.56 3.15
N ALA A 10 2.24 0.37 2.60
CA ALA A 10 0.94 -0.28 2.69
C ALA A 10 0.78 -0.76 4.14
N SER A 11 0.17 0.07 4.98
CA SER A 11 0.12 -0.10 6.42
C SER A 11 -0.64 -1.38 6.82
N MET A 12 -0.13 -2.08 7.84
CA MET A 12 -0.88 -3.16 8.47
C MET A 12 -2.07 -2.61 9.24
N SER A 13 -3.12 -3.41 9.35
CA SER A 13 -4.20 -3.23 10.33
C SER A 13 -3.90 -4.07 11.56
N VAL A 14 -4.14 -3.52 12.74
CA VAL A 14 -3.96 -4.19 14.02
C VAL A 14 -5.32 -4.61 14.55
N LEU A 15 -5.44 -5.84 15.02
CA LEU A 15 -6.71 -6.42 15.46
C LEU A 15 -6.69 -6.72 16.96
N ASN A 16 -7.83 -6.61 17.60
CA ASN A 16 -8.06 -7.08 18.95
C ASN A 16 -8.10 -8.62 18.99
N SER A 17 -8.15 -9.21 20.17
CA SER A 17 -8.24 -10.67 20.35
C SER A 17 -9.54 -11.28 19.83
N ASP A 18 -10.61 -10.50 19.73
CA ASP A 18 -11.88 -10.89 19.12
C ASP A 18 -11.90 -10.68 17.59
N LEU A 19 -10.77 -10.32 17.01
CA LEU A 19 -10.55 -10.03 15.60
C LEU A 19 -11.24 -8.76 15.09
N SER A 20 -11.82 -7.95 15.95
CA SER A 20 -12.27 -6.60 15.59
C SER A 20 -11.05 -5.67 15.34
N LEU A 21 -11.26 -4.62 14.52
CA LEU A 21 -10.19 -3.65 14.22
C LEU A 21 -9.83 -2.82 15.47
N ASN A 22 -8.57 -2.87 15.89
CA ASN A 22 -8.06 -1.96 16.91
C ASN A 22 -7.72 -0.62 16.26
N ILE A 23 -8.62 0.35 16.41
CA ILE A 23 -8.55 1.66 15.76
C ILE A 23 -7.30 2.42 16.21
N GLU A 24 -7.10 2.54 17.51
CA GLU A 24 -5.97 3.29 18.10
C GLU A 24 -4.63 2.73 17.65
N LYS A 25 -4.45 1.41 17.76
CA LYS A 25 -3.18 0.76 17.38
C LYS A 25 -2.95 0.77 15.87
N THR A 26 -4.00 0.70 15.07
CA THR A 26 -3.86 0.80 13.59
C THR A 26 -3.42 2.21 13.17
N ILE A 27 -4.01 3.25 13.77
CA ILE A 27 -3.62 4.65 13.52
C ILE A 27 -2.18 4.89 14.00
N SER A 28 -1.87 4.53 15.25
CA SER A 28 -0.53 4.66 15.82
C SER A 28 0.53 3.95 14.97
N HIS A 29 0.24 2.72 14.50
CA HIS A 29 1.13 2.01 13.59
C HIS A 29 1.40 2.78 12.30
N ALA A 30 0.36 3.30 11.66
CA ALA A 30 0.48 4.07 10.42
C ALA A 30 1.26 5.39 10.61
N GLU A 31 1.02 6.09 11.71
CA GLU A 31 1.74 7.32 12.06
C GLU A 31 3.22 7.08 12.35
N ASN A 32 3.53 6.02 13.09
CA ASN A 32 4.92 5.63 13.35
C ASN A 32 5.71 5.35 12.06
N LEU A 33 5.09 4.78 11.04
CA LEU A 33 5.75 4.57 9.75
C LEU A 33 6.11 5.90 9.07
N ILE A 34 5.30 6.94 9.26
CA ILE A 34 5.60 8.29 8.77
C ILE A 34 6.74 8.91 9.58
N ASP A 35 6.71 8.80 10.91
CA ASP A 35 7.78 9.28 11.79
C ASP A 35 9.12 8.57 11.49
N GLN A 36 9.08 7.32 11.07
CA GLN A 36 10.24 6.52 10.64
C GLN A 36 10.71 6.78 9.21
N GLY A 37 10.14 7.76 8.51
CA GLY A 37 10.64 8.22 7.22
C GLY A 37 9.75 7.95 6.01
N CYS A 38 8.62 7.27 6.14
CA CYS A 38 7.65 7.21 5.05
C CYS A 38 7.07 8.59 4.75
N HIS A 39 6.89 8.92 3.49
CA HIS A 39 6.20 10.15 3.07
C HIS A 39 4.70 10.08 3.35
N GLY A 40 4.17 8.87 3.46
CA GLY A 40 2.78 8.58 3.80
C GLY A 40 2.51 7.09 3.90
N THR A 41 1.26 6.74 4.13
CA THR A 41 0.82 5.34 4.17
C THR A 41 -0.41 5.11 3.28
N ALA A 42 -0.63 3.86 2.90
CA ALA A 42 -1.88 3.39 2.30
C ALA A 42 -2.59 2.51 3.32
N ILE A 43 -3.62 3.06 3.96
CA ILE A 43 -4.48 2.36 4.91
C ILE A 43 -5.53 1.56 4.12
N PHE A 44 -5.91 0.39 4.61
CA PHE A 44 -6.84 -0.51 3.93
C PHE A 44 -6.41 -0.95 2.53
N GLY A 45 -5.08 -1.09 2.32
CA GLY A 45 -4.56 -1.90 1.23
C GLY A 45 -4.65 -3.40 1.54
N SER A 46 -4.14 -4.25 0.65
CA SER A 46 -4.08 -5.70 0.86
C SER A 46 -3.28 -6.09 2.12
N THR A 47 -2.18 -5.39 2.39
CA THR A 47 -1.37 -5.60 3.60
C THR A 47 -2.16 -5.31 4.88
N GLY A 48 -3.07 -4.35 4.84
CA GLY A 48 -3.99 -4.02 5.93
C GLY A 48 -5.24 -4.90 5.97
N GLN A 49 -5.24 -6.06 5.32
CA GLN A 49 -6.34 -7.04 5.34
C GLN A 49 -7.71 -6.45 4.91
N ALA A 50 -7.68 -5.45 4.04
CA ALA A 50 -8.85 -4.60 3.76
C ALA A 50 -10.10 -5.36 3.28
N GLN A 51 -9.92 -6.43 2.52
CA GLN A 51 -11.08 -7.22 2.02
C GLN A 51 -11.74 -8.06 3.11
N LEU A 52 -11.08 -8.26 4.24
CA LEU A 52 -11.57 -9.04 5.37
C LEU A 52 -12.17 -8.17 6.48
N ILE A 53 -11.89 -6.87 6.50
CA ILE A 53 -12.38 -5.92 7.51
C ILE A 53 -13.77 -5.41 7.11
N PRO A 54 -14.77 -5.48 8.01
CA PRO A 54 -16.10 -4.92 7.77
C PRO A 54 -16.07 -3.41 7.46
N ILE A 55 -16.94 -2.97 6.55
CA ILE A 55 -17.01 -1.54 6.16
C ILE A 55 -17.32 -0.61 7.34
N ALA A 56 -18.13 -1.08 8.29
CA ALA A 56 -18.46 -0.34 9.50
C ALA A 56 -17.23 -0.02 10.37
N GLU A 57 -16.29 -0.97 10.47
CA GLU A 57 -15.04 -0.77 11.20
C GLU A 57 -14.08 0.16 10.44
N LYS A 58 -14.03 0.05 9.12
CA LYS A 58 -13.29 1.01 8.29
C LYS A 58 -13.78 2.44 8.50
N ILE A 59 -15.09 2.66 8.54
CA ILE A 59 -15.70 3.97 8.78
C ILE A 59 -15.34 4.49 10.18
N LYS A 60 -15.40 3.63 11.22
CA LYS A 60 -15.00 4.02 12.58
C LYS A 60 -13.54 4.48 12.61
N LEU A 61 -12.64 3.75 11.94
CA LEU A 61 -11.22 4.13 11.86
C LEU A 61 -11.07 5.48 11.15
N LEU A 62 -11.77 5.73 10.03
CA LEU A 62 -11.66 6.99 9.31
C LEU A 62 -12.14 8.18 10.13
N ASN A 63 -13.19 8.03 10.97
CA ASN A 63 -13.62 9.07 11.89
C ASN A 63 -12.49 9.46 12.84
N SER A 64 -11.84 8.48 13.49
CA SER A 64 -10.71 8.75 14.39
C SER A 64 -9.47 9.28 13.63
N LEU A 65 -9.19 8.75 12.46
CA LEU A 65 -8.06 9.18 11.62
C LEU A 65 -8.24 10.61 11.10
N SER A 66 -9.47 11.10 10.98
CA SER A 66 -9.74 12.47 10.53
C SER A 66 -9.19 13.52 11.46
N GLU A 67 -8.95 13.19 12.72
CA GLU A 67 -8.33 14.05 13.74
C GLU A 67 -6.79 13.94 13.78
N SER A 68 -6.20 13.04 12.99
CA SER A 68 -4.75 12.85 12.96
C SER A 68 -4.03 14.05 12.35
N LYS A 69 -2.90 14.44 12.96
CA LYS A 69 -1.97 15.43 12.40
C LYS A 69 -1.37 15.00 11.03
N TYR A 70 -1.42 13.70 10.73
CA TYR A 70 -0.92 13.12 9.48
C TYR A 70 -2.02 12.79 8.47
N LYS A 71 -3.26 13.23 8.71
CA LYS A 71 -4.43 12.98 7.89
C LYS A 71 -4.16 13.05 6.38
N ASP A 72 -3.50 14.12 5.92
CA ASP A 72 -3.24 14.36 4.50
C ASP A 72 -2.15 13.44 3.90
N LYS A 73 -1.43 12.71 4.75
CA LYS A 73 -0.39 11.75 4.33
C LYS A 73 -0.91 10.34 4.09
N HIS A 74 -2.20 10.11 4.33
CA HIS A 74 -2.81 8.79 4.13
C HIS A 74 -3.52 8.69 2.77
N LEU A 75 -3.32 7.56 2.11
CA LEU A 75 -4.12 7.07 0.99
C LEU A 75 -5.13 6.09 1.55
N ILE A 76 -6.40 6.24 1.18
CA ILE A 76 -7.44 5.33 1.67
C ILE A 76 -7.71 4.25 0.62
N GLY A 77 -7.35 3.02 0.96
CA GLY A 77 -7.71 1.86 0.17
C GLY A 77 -9.19 1.51 0.39
N THR A 78 -9.92 1.18 -0.66
CA THR A 78 -11.30 0.74 -0.51
C THR A 78 -11.39 -0.73 -0.10
N GLY A 79 -10.61 -1.60 -0.76
CA GLY A 79 -10.58 -3.04 -0.49
C GLY A 79 -11.96 -3.69 -0.63
N LEU A 80 -12.81 -3.22 -1.56
CA LEU A 80 -14.19 -3.67 -1.76
C LEU A 80 -14.40 -4.13 -3.20
N ASN A 81 -15.16 -5.20 -3.38
CA ASN A 81 -15.57 -5.69 -4.71
C ASN A 81 -16.88 -5.07 -5.19
N SER A 82 -17.76 -4.68 -4.28
CA SER A 82 -19.03 -4.04 -4.62
C SER A 82 -18.83 -2.59 -5.06
N LEU A 83 -19.31 -2.24 -6.26
CA LEU A 83 -19.27 -0.87 -6.77
C LEU A 83 -20.01 0.09 -5.84
N ASN A 84 -21.21 -0.28 -5.40
CA ASN A 84 -22.04 0.58 -4.57
C ASN A 84 -21.42 0.81 -3.18
N GLU A 85 -20.83 -0.21 -2.57
CA GLU A 85 -20.12 -0.06 -1.30
C GLU A 85 -18.84 0.76 -1.46
N THR A 86 -18.11 0.59 -2.57
CA THR A 86 -16.93 1.41 -2.90
C THR A 86 -17.33 2.89 -2.99
N ILE A 87 -18.37 3.22 -3.75
CA ILE A 87 -18.87 4.59 -3.89
C ILE A 87 -19.34 5.14 -2.54
N ASN A 88 -20.11 4.38 -1.79
CA ASN A 88 -20.60 4.80 -0.48
C ASN A 88 -19.45 5.06 0.50
N PHE A 89 -18.50 4.15 0.60
CA PHE A 89 -17.31 4.33 1.44
C PHE A 89 -16.47 5.55 1.03
N MET A 90 -16.31 5.80 -0.28
CA MET A 90 -15.61 6.98 -0.78
C MET A 90 -16.37 8.28 -0.43
N LYS A 91 -17.70 8.31 -0.52
CA LYS A 91 -18.51 9.48 -0.14
C LYS A 91 -18.36 9.80 1.34
N ILE A 92 -18.41 8.77 2.21
CA ILE A 92 -18.18 8.94 3.66
C ILE A 92 -16.74 9.41 3.92
N SER A 93 -15.75 8.79 3.27
CA SER A 93 -14.34 9.21 3.39
C SER A 93 -14.17 10.67 2.95
N PHE A 94 -14.84 11.07 1.89
CA PHE A 94 -14.78 12.42 1.34
C PHE A 94 -15.40 13.45 2.30
N SER A 95 -16.53 13.13 2.98
CA SER A 95 -17.12 14.00 4.00
C SER A 95 -16.20 14.22 5.21
N LEU A 96 -15.27 13.29 5.45
CA LEU A 96 -14.19 13.40 6.43
C LEU A 96 -12.92 14.06 5.85
N ASN A 97 -13.00 14.65 4.66
CA ASN A 97 -11.91 15.29 3.90
C ASN A 97 -10.80 14.37 3.41
N PHE A 98 -10.98 13.06 3.35
CA PHE A 98 -10.06 12.16 2.64
C PHE A 98 -10.37 12.18 1.15
N LYS A 99 -9.41 12.65 0.34
CA LYS A 99 -9.61 12.84 -1.12
C LYS A 99 -8.80 11.87 -1.98
N LYS A 100 -7.82 11.17 -1.38
CA LYS A 100 -6.90 10.28 -2.11
C LYS A 100 -7.23 8.82 -1.83
N PHE A 101 -7.53 8.07 -2.89
CA PHE A 101 -7.97 6.69 -2.79
C PHE A 101 -7.05 5.75 -3.55
N LEU A 102 -6.80 4.56 -2.99
CA LEU A 102 -6.15 3.45 -3.66
C LEU A 102 -7.20 2.39 -3.97
N ILE A 103 -7.53 2.20 -5.25
CA ILE A 103 -8.64 1.35 -5.67
C ILE A 103 -8.15 0.24 -6.57
N MET A 104 -8.33 -1.01 -6.14
CA MET A 104 -8.14 -2.20 -6.95
C MET A 104 -9.45 -2.51 -7.68
N PRO A 105 -9.42 -2.91 -8.97
CA PRO A 105 -10.61 -3.38 -9.64
C PRO A 105 -11.17 -4.62 -8.95
N PRO A 106 -12.48 -4.92 -9.10
CA PRO A 106 -13.11 -6.05 -8.43
C PRO A 106 -12.42 -7.38 -8.74
N ALA A 107 -12.25 -8.20 -7.71
CA ALA A 107 -11.72 -9.56 -7.83
C ALA A 107 -12.84 -10.56 -8.16
N TYR A 108 -12.45 -11.83 -8.42
CA TYR A 108 -13.30 -13.00 -8.59
C TYR A 108 -13.81 -13.21 -10.02
N TYR A 109 -14.30 -12.16 -10.73
CA TYR A 109 -14.80 -12.30 -12.09
C TYR A 109 -13.72 -11.97 -13.12
N LYS A 110 -13.80 -12.60 -14.30
CA LYS A 110 -12.97 -12.23 -15.46
C LYS A 110 -13.65 -11.10 -16.24
N TYR A 111 -12.89 -10.11 -16.62
CA TYR A 111 -13.37 -8.96 -17.39
C TYR A 111 -12.23 -8.33 -18.19
N ARG A 112 -12.56 -7.42 -19.09
CA ARG A 112 -11.64 -6.75 -20.02
C ARG A 112 -11.42 -5.30 -19.63
N ASP A 113 -10.55 -4.62 -20.36
CA ASP A 113 -10.24 -3.19 -20.17
C ASP A 113 -11.48 -2.31 -20.19
N GLU A 114 -12.43 -2.59 -21.12
CA GLU A 114 -13.70 -1.84 -21.22
C GLU A 114 -14.51 -1.92 -19.91
N ASP A 115 -14.54 -3.09 -19.31
CA ASP A 115 -15.29 -3.32 -18.09
C ASP A 115 -14.62 -2.60 -16.89
N ALA A 116 -13.27 -2.62 -16.86
CA ALA A 116 -12.50 -1.85 -15.89
C ALA A 116 -12.72 -0.33 -16.07
N ILE A 117 -12.67 0.17 -17.30
CA ILE A 117 -12.95 1.58 -17.60
C ILE A 117 -14.37 1.97 -17.15
N ASN A 118 -15.36 1.11 -17.41
CA ASN A 118 -16.73 1.36 -16.97
C ASN A 118 -16.83 1.42 -15.44
N PHE A 119 -16.16 0.49 -14.71
CA PHE A 119 -16.12 0.50 -13.25
C PHE A 119 -15.58 1.82 -12.70
N TYR A 120 -14.41 2.27 -13.17
CA TYR A 120 -13.83 3.54 -12.71
C TYR A 120 -14.65 4.76 -13.17
N THR A 121 -15.29 4.70 -14.33
CA THR A 121 -16.22 5.75 -14.80
C THR A 121 -17.35 5.94 -13.77
N LYS A 122 -18.01 4.86 -13.36
CA LYS A 122 -19.10 4.93 -12.38
C LYS A 122 -18.64 5.50 -11.03
N ILE A 123 -17.40 5.18 -10.61
CA ILE A 123 -16.83 5.74 -9.38
C ILE A 123 -16.58 7.24 -9.52
N VAL A 124 -15.94 7.68 -10.60
CA VAL A 124 -15.62 9.10 -10.82
C VAL A 124 -16.88 9.93 -10.97
N ASP A 125 -17.88 9.44 -11.72
CA ASP A 125 -19.18 10.12 -11.87
C ASP A 125 -19.87 10.31 -10.50
N ALA A 126 -19.74 9.35 -9.58
CA ALA A 126 -20.35 9.40 -8.27
C ALA A 126 -19.57 10.24 -7.23
N VAL A 127 -18.23 10.37 -7.40
CA VAL A 127 -17.32 11.11 -6.50
C VAL A 127 -16.32 11.94 -7.34
N PRO A 128 -16.76 13.00 -8.02
CA PRO A 128 -16.01 13.68 -9.07
C PRO A 128 -14.77 14.44 -8.58
N GLU A 129 -14.69 14.76 -7.30
CA GLU A 129 -13.51 15.44 -6.71
C GLU A 129 -12.46 14.47 -6.16
N SER A 130 -12.69 13.16 -6.27
CA SER A 130 -11.74 12.15 -5.78
C SER A 130 -10.42 12.18 -6.56
N ARG A 131 -9.36 11.72 -5.90
CA ARG A 131 -8.04 11.50 -6.49
C ARG A 131 -7.71 10.02 -6.35
N ILE A 132 -7.72 9.30 -7.46
CA ILE A 132 -7.64 7.84 -7.51
C ILE A 132 -6.27 7.40 -7.98
N ILE A 133 -5.66 6.50 -7.21
CA ILE A 133 -4.52 5.69 -7.61
C ILE A 133 -5.07 4.32 -7.96
N LEU A 134 -4.94 3.93 -9.21
CA LEU A 134 -5.30 2.61 -9.69
C LEU A 134 -4.40 1.56 -9.00
N TYR A 135 -4.95 0.43 -8.60
CA TYR A 135 -4.15 -0.64 -8.02
C TYR A 135 -4.05 -1.83 -8.95
N ASN A 136 -2.91 -1.97 -9.62
CA ASN A 136 -2.60 -3.03 -10.55
C ASN A 136 -1.96 -4.21 -9.82
N PHE A 137 -2.73 -5.26 -9.52
CA PHE A 137 -2.23 -6.47 -8.89
C PHE A 137 -2.99 -7.71 -9.35
N GLU A 138 -2.63 -8.23 -10.52
CA GLU A 138 -3.26 -9.37 -11.17
C GLU A 138 -3.42 -10.60 -10.26
N LYS A 139 -2.40 -10.90 -9.44
CA LYS A 139 -2.44 -12.04 -8.50
C LYS A 139 -3.58 -11.98 -7.47
N LEU A 140 -4.10 -10.79 -7.18
CA LEU A 140 -5.18 -10.61 -6.20
C LEU A 140 -6.55 -10.44 -6.85
N CYS A 141 -6.64 -9.72 -7.97
CA CYS A 141 -7.93 -9.43 -8.59
C CYS A 141 -8.21 -10.20 -9.89
N GLY A 142 -7.23 -10.94 -10.41
CA GLY A 142 -7.38 -11.69 -11.67
C GLY A 142 -7.37 -10.81 -12.93
N TYR A 143 -7.16 -9.50 -12.78
CA TYR A 143 -7.08 -8.54 -13.87
C TYR A 143 -5.76 -7.75 -13.82
N LYS A 144 -5.20 -7.48 -14.98
CA LYS A 144 -3.98 -6.69 -15.15
C LYS A 144 -4.23 -5.55 -16.13
N PHE A 145 -4.06 -4.33 -15.67
CA PHE A 145 -4.19 -3.15 -16.53
C PHE A 145 -3.23 -3.21 -17.72
N SER A 146 -3.75 -2.97 -18.93
CA SER A 146 -2.94 -2.62 -20.07
C SER A 146 -2.49 -1.14 -19.99
N ILE A 147 -1.45 -0.79 -20.73
CA ILE A 147 -1.03 0.62 -20.87
C ILE A 147 -2.18 1.43 -21.49
N GLU A 148 -2.79 0.91 -22.55
CA GLU A 148 -3.90 1.56 -23.25
C GLU A 148 -5.10 1.84 -22.31
N CYS A 149 -5.47 0.89 -21.46
CA CYS A 149 -6.54 1.08 -20.48
C CYS A 149 -6.26 2.28 -19.56
N ILE A 150 -5.02 2.38 -19.04
CA ILE A 150 -4.63 3.50 -18.17
C ILE A 150 -4.63 4.83 -18.93
N GLU A 151 -4.09 4.86 -20.14
CA GLU A 151 -4.06 6.06 -21.00
C GLU A 151 -5.48 6.57 -21.26
N ARG A 152 -6.40 5.69 -21.60
CA ARG A 152 -7.83 6.02 -21.82
C ARG A 152 -8.50 6.53 -20.54
N LEU A 153 -8.22 5.92 -19.39
CA LEU A 153 -8.73 6.40 -18.10
C LEU A 153 -8.19 7.79 -17.75
N VAL A 154 -6.89 8.04 -17.95
CA VAL A 154 -6.28 9.35 -17.70
C VAL A 154 -6.79 10.41 -18.69
N GLN A 155 -6.96 10.06 -19.96
CA GLN A 155 -7.53 10.96 -20.95
C GLN A 155 -8.96 11.37 -20.59
N LYS A 156 -9.77 10.41 -20.12
CA LYS A 156 -11.16 10.65 -19.73
C LYS A 156 -11.28 11.42 -18.41
N PHE A 157 -10.39 11.14 -17.44
CA PHE A 157 -10.44 11.67 -16.09
C PHE A 157 -9.08 12.22 -15.61
N PRO A 158 -8.52 13.24 -16.27
CA PRO A 158 -7.15 13.70 -16.04
C PRO A 158 -6.93 14.29 -14.64
N ASN A 159 -8.00 14.72 -13.98
CA ASN A 159 -7.93 15.27 -12.63
C ASN A 159 -8.18 14.23 -11.54
N GLN A 160 -8.86 13.14 -11.86
CA GLN A 160 -9.26 12.10 -10.88
C GLN A 160 -8.27 10.93 -10.88
N ILE A 161 -7.85 10.45 -12.04
CA ILE A 161 -6.93 9.30 -12.16
C ILE A 161 -5.50 9.83 -12.13
N ILE A 162 -4.91 9.87 -10.94
CA ILE A 162 -3.66 10.58 -10.67
C ILE A 162 -2.42 9.66 -10.58
N GLY A 163 -2.61 8.35 -10.60
CA GLY A 163 -1.49 7.42 -10.52
C GLY A 163 -1.90 5.96 -10.55
N VAL A 164 -0.88 5.10 -10.54
CA VAL A 164 -1.01 3.65 -10.42
C VAL A 164 0.00 3.09 -9.42
N LYS A 165 -0.47 2.21 -8.53
CA LYS A 165 0.38 1.29 -7.79
C LYS A 165 0.54 0.04 -8.66
N ASP A 166 1.76 -0.23 -9.13
CA ASP A 166 2.06 -1.36 -10.00
C ASP A 166 2.71 -2.52 -9.25
N SER A 167 1.90 -3.47 -8.80
CA SER A 167 2.35 -4.71 -8.18
C SER A 167 2.39 -5.90 -9.16
N SER A 168 1.94 -5.72 -10.40
CA SER A 168 2.11 -6.67 -11.51
C SER A 168 3.39 -6.43 -12.32
N TYR A 169 4.04 -5.29 -12.09
CA TYR A 169 5.32 -4.87 -12.68
C TYR A 169 5.35 -4.82 -14.21
N ASN A 170 4.21 -4.69 -14.87
CA ASN A 170 4.13 -4.57 -16.33
C ASN A 170 4.08 -3.12 -16.82
N LEU A 171 3.96 -2.15 -15.92
CA LEU A 171 3.73 -0.74 -16.23
C LEU A 171 4.93 0.16 -15.88
N PHE A 172 5.62 -0.09 -14.77
CA PHE A 172 6.51 0.89 -14.15
C PHE A 172 7.69 1.34 -15.00
N GLU A 173 8.19 0.48 -15.91
CA GLU A 173 9.25 0.85 -16.86
C GLU A 173 8.72 1.51 -18.13
N LYS A 174 7.49 1.21 -18.53
CA LYS A 174 6.92 1.51 -19.85
C LYS A 174 5.95 2.69 -19.85
N LEU A 175 5.15 2.83 -18.78
CA LEU A 175 4.11 3.85 -18.73
C LEU A 175 4.72 5.23 -18.47
N LYS A 176 4.53 6.18 -19.40
CA LYS A 176 5.07 7.54 -19.34
C LYS A 176 3.96 8.55 -19.57
N LEU A 177 3.33 9.01 -18.50
CA LEU A 177 2.25 10.00 -18.55
C LEU A 177 2.63 11.26 -17.77
N LYS A 178 2.30 12.41 -18.31
CA LYS A 178 2.48 13.70 -17.62
C LYS A 178 1.56 13.79 -16.40
N ASN A 179 2.04 14.36 -15.31
CA ASN A 179 1.29 14.58 -14.06
C ASN A 179 0.65 13.31 -13.47
N PHE A 180 1.20 12.15 -13.77
CA PHE A 180 0.73 10.85 -13.31
C PHE A 180 1.81 10.14 -12.48
N SER A 181 1.41 9.53 -11.37
CA SER A 181 2.33 8.85 -10.45
C SER A 181 2.37 7.36 -10.74
N VAL A 182 3.52 6.85 -11.17
CA VAL A 182 3.74 5.40 -11.26
C VAL A 182 4.53 4.98 -10.03
N MET A 183 4.01 4.02 -9.26
CA MET A 183 4.58 3.58 -8.00
C MET A 183 4.63 2.04 -7.93
N PRO A 184 5.78 1.42 -8.20
CA PRO A 184 5.97 -0.02 -8.02
C PRO A 184 5.60 -0.50 -6.63
N GLY A 185 5.13 -1.76 -6.53
CA GLY A 185 4.68 -2.37 -5.28
C GLY A 185 5.78 -3.09 -4.49
N SER A 186 7.06 -2.84 -4.79
CA SER A 186 8.19 -3.53 -4.15
C SER A 186 9.41 -2.65 -4.04
N GLU A 187 10.13 -2.79 -2.94
CA GLU A 187 11.44 -2.17 -2.71
C GLU A 187 12.48 -2.62 -3.73
N SER A 188 12.43 -3.86 -4.20
CA SER A 188 13.35 -4.35 -5.24
C SER A 188 13.22 -3.62 -6.57
N LYS A 189 12.18 -2.81 -6.73
CA LYS A 189 11.92 -1.97 -7.92
C LYS A 189 12.09 -0.48 -7.63
N LEU A 190 12.53 -0.08 -6.42
CA LEU A 190 12.60 1.33 -6.04
C LEU A 190 13.60 2.08 -6.93
N LEU A 191 14.87 1.70 -6.89
CA LEU A 191 15.93 2.42 -7.62
C LEU A 191 15.66 2.39 -9.13
N LYS A 192 15.46 1.20 -9.71
CA LYS A 192 15.15 1.05 -11.14
C LYS A 192 13.90 1.82 -11.55
N GLY A 193 12.88 1.85 -10.68
CA GLY A 193 11.68 2.64 -10.92
C GLY A 193 11.97 4.13 -10.96
N LEU A 194 12.74 4.66 -10.02
CA LEU A 194 13.14 6.06 -9.99
C LEU A 194 13.93 6.46 -11.24
N GLU A 195 14.91 5.64 -11.65
CA GLU A 195 15.67 5.78 -12.90
C GLU A 195 14.75 5.79 -14.13
N SER A 196 13.68 5.00 -14.09
CA SER A 196 12.65 4.95 -15.11
C SER A 196 11.64 6.08 -15.04
N GLY A 197 11.76 7.02 -14.08
CA GLY A 197 10.87 8.17 -13.90
C GLY A 197 9.64 7.92 -13.03
N CYS A 198 9.60 6.80 -12.29
CA CYS A 198 8.57 6.55 -11.29
C CYS A 198 8.64 7.57 -10.15
N SER A 199 7.53 7.71 -9.44
CA SER A 199 7.39 8.72 -8.38
C SER A 199 7.87 8.24 -7.01
N GLY A 200 8.09 6.95 -6.84
CA GLY A 200 8.42 6.28 -5.58
C GLY A 200 7.83 4.88 -5.53
N ILE A 201 7.46 4.39 -4.35
CA ILE A 201 6.86 3.06 -4.16
C ILE A 201 5.66 3.10 -3.18
N ILE A 202 4.74 2.12 -3.31
CA ILE A 202 3.74 1.79 -2.28
C ILE A 202 3.87 0.30 -1.97
N THR A 203 4.43 -0.07 -0.83
CA THR A 203 4.85 -1.45 -0.59
C THR A 203 4.56 -1.94 0.84
N ALA A 204 4.41 -3.25 0.98
CA ALA A 204 4.13 -3.91 2.26
C ALA A 204 5.33 -3.89 3.20
N THR A 205 6.53 -4.19 2.70
CA THR A 205 7.72 -4.31 3.55
C THR A 205 8.23 -2.99 4.09
N CYS A 206 7.74 -1.83 3.60
CA CYS A 206 7.97 -0.54 4.26
C CYS A 206 7.45 -0.49 5.70
N ASN A 207 6.61 -1.41 6.13
CA ASN A 207 6.31 -1.60 7.57
C ASN A 207 7.57 -1.92 8.40
N VAL A 208 8.63 -2.42 7.79
CA VAL A 208 9.92 -2.71 8.48
C VAL A 208 11.13 -2.10 7.77
N THR A 209 10.99 -1.57 6.56
CA THR A 209 12.10 -1.02 5.76
C THR A 209 11.99 0.48 5.52
N SER A 210 11.09 1.20 6.22
CA SER A 210 10.79 2.61 6.02
C SER A 210 12.04 3.49 5.93
N GLN A 211 12.94 3.42 6.92
CA GLN A 211 14.17 4.21 6.96
C GLN A 211 15.14 3.85 5.83
N LEU A 212 15.29 2.55 5.56
CA LEU A 212 16.18 2.07 4.50
C LEU A 212 15.65 2.47 3.11
N SER A 213 14.35 2.32 2.88
CA SER A 213 13.69 2.75 1.65
C SER A 213 13.76 4.27 1.48
N ARG A 214 13.58 5.02 2.58
CA ARG A 214 13.71 6.47 2.57
C ARG A 214 15.12 6.88 2.18
N LYS A 215 16.15 6.27 2.75
CA LYS A 215 17.54 6.58 2.40
C LYS A 215 17.85 6.34 0.94
N VAL A 216 17.44 5.20 0.36
CA VAL A 216 17.60 4.93 -1.09
C VAL A 216 16.91 5.98 -1.94
N TYR A 217 15.71 6.40 -1.56
CA TYR A 217 14.95 7.44 -2.26
C TYR A 217 15.66 8.80 -2.20
N ASP A 218 16.09 9.23 -1.02
CA ASP A 218 16.73 10.53 -0.82
C ASP A 218 18.11 10.55 -1.52
N ASP A 219 18.91 9.49 -1.41
CA ASP A 219 20.19 9.37 -2.10
C ASP A 219 20.03 9.50 -3.62
N PHE A 220 18.96 8.91 -4.19
CA PHE A 220 18.65 9.09 -5.61
C PHE A 220 18.28 10.55 -5.95
N LYS A 221 17.43 11.18 -5.12
CA LYS A 221 16.97 12.55 -5.34
C LYS A 221 18.11 13.56 -5.24
N GLU A 222 19.09 13.26 -4.40
CA GLU A 222 20.27 14.11 -4.15
C GLU A 222 21.48 13.72 -5.01
N ASN A 223 21.31 12.77 -5.96
CA ASN A 223 22.38 12.22 -6.81
C ASN A 223 23.56 11.66 -5.99
N LYS A 224 23.28 11.06 -4.84
CA LYS A 224 24.27 10.41 -3.97
C LYS A 224 24.48 8.93 -4.35
N ASN A 225 25.60 8.37 -3.87
CA ASN A 225 25.90 6.95 -4.07
C ASN A 225 24.85 6.06 -3.38
N GLN A 226 24.37 5.04 -4.09
CA GLN A 226 23.31 4.09 -3.67
C GLN A 226 23.84 2.95 -2.78
N SER A 227 24.54 3.28 -1.71
CA SER A 227 25.18 2.30 -0.81
C SER A 227 24.19 1.37 -0.10
N CYS A 228 22.91 1.75 0.02
CA CYS A 228 21.90 0.99 0.75
C CYS A 228 20.96 0.17 -0.14
N ASN A 229 20.97 0.39 -1.47
CA ASN A 229 19.98 -0.23 -2.36
C ASN A 229 20.08 -1.77 -2.36
N GLN A 230 21.30 -2.34 -2.43
CA GLN A 230 21.46 -3.80 -2.43
C GLN A 230 20.90 -4.42 -1.16
N LYS A 231 21.19 -3.85 0.01
CA LYS A 231 20.65 -4.32 1.30
C LYS A 231 19.11 -4.26 1.30
N LEU A 232 18.53 -3.19 0.77
CA LEU A 232 17.07 -3.04 0.66
C LEU A 232 16.46 -4.15 -0.20
N VAL A 233 17.06 -4.44 -1.34
CA VAL A 233 16.65 -5.52 -2.25
C VAL A 233 16.74 -6.89 -1.57
N ASP A 234 17.84 -7.16 -0.86
CA ASP A 234 18.06 -8.45 -0.20
C ASP A 234 17.08 -8.67 0.96
N VAL A 235 16.80 -7.62 1.73
CA VAL A 235 15.76 -7.66 2.76
C VAL A 235 14.41 -7.95 2.13
N ARG A 236 14.04 -7.24 1.06
CA ARG A 236 12.78 -7.49 0.36
C ARG A 236 12.68 -8.93 -0.16
N ASN A 237 13.72 -9.43 -0.82
CA ASN A 237 13.76 -10.80 -1.36
C ASN A 237 13.63 -11.86 -0.25
N THR A 238 14.08 -11.55 0.96
CA THR A 238 13.88 -12.43 2.12
C THR A 238 12.40 -12.57 2.46
N PHE A 239 11.65 -11.46 2.45
CA PHE A 239 10.20 -11.47 2.70
C PHE A 239 9.40 -12.12 1.56
N ASP A 240 9.83 -11.97 0.32
CA ASP A 240 9.14 -12.51 -0.86
C ASP A 240 9.06 -14.05 -0.89
N LYS A 241 9.82 -14.73 -0.02
CA LYS A 241 9.74 -16.18 0.18
C LYS A 241 8.50 -16.63 0.95
N TYR A 242 7.77 -15.70 1.58
CA TYR A 242 6.65 -15.98 2.48
C TYR A 242 5.40 -15.20 2.07
N ASN A 243 4.26 -15.52 2.67
CA ASN A 243 3.15 -14.58 2.68
C ASN A 243 3.58 -13.31 3.41
N LEU A 244 3.59 -12.18 2.71
CA LEU A 244 4.12 -10.92 3.24
C LEU A 244 3.39 -10.45 4.51
N ILE A 245 2.06 -10.63 4.56
CA ILE A 245 1.25 -10.23 5.72
C ILE A 245 1.63 -11.10 6.91
N SER A 246 1.66 -12.41 6.73
CA SER A 246 2.07 -13.39 7.76
C SER A 246 3.48 -13.09 8.29
N ALA A 247 4.43 -12.81 7.41
CA ALA A 247 5.81 -12.53 7.79
C ALA A 247 5.93 -11.22 8.60
N LEU A 248 5.24 -10.16 8.19
CA LEU A 248 5.23 -8.88 8.89
C LEU A 248 4.61 -9.04 10.29
N HIS A 249 3.44 -9.63 10.37
CA HIS A 249 2.76 -9.88 11.65
C HIS A 249 3.61 -10.75 12.58
N THR A 250 4.25 -11.81 12.06
CA THR A 250 5.16 -12.66 12.84
C THR A 250 6.34 -11.87 13.43
N LEU A 251 6.91 -10.92 12.70
CA LEU A 251 7.99 -10.09 13.24
C LEU A 251 7.51 -9.11 14.30
N TYR A 252 6.40 -8.44 14.05
CA TYR A 252 5.82 -7.48 15.00
C TYR A 252 5.32 -8.16 16.28
N SER A 253 4.75 -9.37 16.18
CA SER A 253 4.26 -10.12 17.34
C SER A 253 5.34 -10.49 18.36
N LYS A 254 6.61 -10.57 17.93
CA LYS A 254 7.75 -10.79 18.85
C LYS A 254 7.94 -9.67 19.86
N LYS A 255 7.42 -8.49 19.58
CA LYS A 255 7.53 -7.34 20.50
C LYS A 255 6.20 -6.98 21.13
N ASN A 256 5.13 -7.12 20.38
CA ASN A 256 3.79 -6.84 20.87
C ASN A 256 2.81 -7.90 20.38
N ARG A 257 2.31 -8.70 21.31
CA ARG A 257 1.42 -9.84 21.03
C ARG A 257 0.13 -9.45 20.31
N ILE A 258 -0.29 -8.19 20.32
CA ILE A 258 -1.47 -7.73 19.59
C ILE A 258 -1.36 -8.02 18.08
N TYR A 259 -0.14 -8.07 17.53
CA TYR A 259 0.09 -8.41 16.12
C TYR A 259 -0.03 -9.93 15.82
N GLU A 260 -0.28 -10.78 16.83
CA GLU A 260 -0.61 -12.19 16.61
C GLU A 260 -1.99 -12.38 15.96
N ASN A 261 -2.85 -11.37 16.07
CA ASN A 261 -4.22 -11.43 15.56
C ASN A 261 -4.27 -11.12 14.06
N LEU A 262 -4.74 -12.07 13.27
CA LEU A 262 -4.99 -11.94 11.83
C LEU A 262 -6.37 -12.48 11.51
N LEU A 263 -7.01 -11.87 10.50
CA LEU A 263 -8.28 -12.39 9.99
C LEU A 263 -8.05 -13.65 9.14
N PRO A 264 -8.76 -14.74 9.42
CA PRO A 264 -8.71 -15.91 8.56
C PRO A 264 -9.08 -15.56 7.10
N PRO A 265 -8.46 -16.19 6.09
CA PRO A 265 -7.58 -17.35 6.17
C PRO A 265 -6.09 -17.04 6.43
N LEU A 266 -5.76 -15.80 6.79
CA LEU A 266 -4.40 -15.42 7.12
C LEU A 266 -4.00 -15.95 8.51
N SER A 267 -2.72 -16.26 8.67
CA SER A 267 -2.13 -16.75 9.92
C SER A 267 -0.69 -16.28 10.04
N LEU A 268 -0.12 -16.38 11.23
CA LEU A 268 1.32 -16.21 11.43
C LEU A 268 2.10 -17.29 10.66
N LEU A 269 3.37 -17.05 10.41
CA LEU A 269 4.27 -18.08 9.90
C LEU A 269 4.37 -19.25 10.90
N ASN A 270 4.54 -20.44 10.38
CA ASN A 270 4.89 -21.60 11.22
C ASN A 270 6.29 -21.41 11.83
N LYS A 271 6.63 -22.21 12.85
CA LYS A 271 7.87 -22.06 13.62
C LYS A 271 9.15 -22.24 12.78
N VAL A 272 9.11 -23.03 11.74
CA VAL A 272 10.26 -23.24 10.84
C VAL A 272 10.47 -21.99 9.98
N ASP A 273 9.44 -21.49 9.35
CA ASP A 273 9.49 -20.28 8.51
C ASP A 273 9.82 -19.03 9.34
N GLU A 274 9.27 -18.92 10.55
CA GLU A 274 9.61 -17.85 11.50
C GLU A 274 11.11 -17.85 11.79
N LYS A 275 11.69 -19.00 12.15
CA LYS A 275 13.12 -19.14 12.44
C LYS A 275 13.98 -18.78 11.23
N ASN A 276 13.59 -19.27 10.05
CA ASN A 276 14.31 -19.03 8.80
C ASN A 276 14.28 -17.53 8.41
N LEU A 277 13.13 -16.87 8.52
CA LEU A 277 12.98 -15.43 8.28
C LEU A 277 13.90 -14.63 9.20
N VAL A 278 13.84 -14.89 10.52
CA VAL A 278 14.64 -14.17 11.51
C VAL A 278 16.14 -14.39 11.28
N GLN A 279 16.56 -15.62 10.99
CA GLN A 279 17.98 -15.91 10.72
C GLN A 279 18.46 -15.23 9.43
N SER A 280 17.65 -15.23 8.37
CA SER A 280 17.98 -14.56 7.10
C SER A 280 18.15 -13.05 7.28
N LEU A 281 17.27 -12.40 8.05
CA LEU A 281 17.39 -10.98 8.37
C LEU A 281 18.62 -10.67 9.20
N LYS A 282 18.98 -11.52 10.19
CA LYS A 282 20.21 -11.40 10.96
C LYS A 282 21.46 -11.49 10.09
N ASN A 283 21.49 -12.42 9.15
CA ASN A 283 22.62 -12.59 8.21
C ASN A 283 22.83 -11.34 7.32
N LEU A 284 21.76 -10.58 7.07
CA LEU A 284 21.82 -9.30 6.36
C LEU A 284 22.17 -8.12 7.28
N ASN A 285 22.47 -8.36 8.57
CA ASN A 285 22.61 -7.32 9.57
C ASN A 285 21.42 -6.34 9.55
N PHE A 286 20.20 -6.87 9.34
CA PHE A 286 18.98 -6.08 9.35
C PHE A 286 18.28 -6.24 10.70
N GLU A 287 18.45 -5.22 11.54
CA GLU A 287 17.82 -5.16 12.85
C GLU A 287 16.49 -4.44 12.79
N THR A 288 15.42 -5.13 13.13
CA THR A 288 14.08 -4.53 13.25
C THR A 288 13.88 -3.73 14.55
N LYS A 289 14.88 -3.72 15.45
CA LYS A 289 14.76 -3.16 16.81
C LYS A 289 14.39 -1.67 16.86
N SER A 290 14.97 -0.85 15.98
CA SER A 290 14.70 0.59 15.94
C SER A 290 13.40 0.94 15.20
N GLN A 291 12.92 0.04 14.36
CA GLN A 291 11.77 0.27 13.48
C GLN A 291 10.45 -0.24 14.04
N LEU A 292 10.52 -1.15 15.03
CA LEU A 292 9.36 -1.72 15.69
C LEU A 292 9.08 -1.05 17.07
N ALA A 293 9.75 0.05 17.40
CA ALA A 293 9.48 0.80 18.61
C ALA A 293 8.21 1.64 18.41
N ALA A 294 7.09 1.09 18.81
CA ALA A 294 5.81 1.75 18.98
C ALA A 294 5.04 1.10 20.13
#